data_d00518ac922b7c5c417db0cb59395d81
#
_entry.id   d00518ac922b7c5c417db0cb59395d81
#
_cell.length_a   1.000
_cell.length_b   1.000
_cell.length_c   1.000
_cell.angle_alpha   90.00
_cell.angle_beta   90.00
_cell.angle_gamma   90.00
#
_symmetry.space_group_name_H-M   'P 1'
#
loop_
_entity.id
_entity.type
_entity.pdbx_description
1 polymer ?
#
loop_
_entity_poly.entity_id
_entity_poly.type
_entity_poly.pdbx_seq_one_letter_code
_entity_poly.pdbx_strand_id
1 'polypeptide(L)'
;MKNRKIEIIVLIFFIVLVAILSVYILIPKIELIGKNKEIIEINKDYYDLGAKIKDKHISSTFDNLDISKIGSYKINYSTKFLFFTIKKDRIVEVTDKKLGSIEVNYNKKLTCKGKIFKDDKVIYKDANDKEVIKTIEKETIDNKVIYYIYDNNYRISKIININQEDKIAPELNLVGNNRINIKVGEKYQDPGVKIEDNCDDLTTNDIKIQGEVDSSKEGEYILTYTAKDSAGNESSVKRTVIVTKELVNNESYKKGVIYLTFDDGPDSVHTPKVLDILKEENIKAAFFITCNGPDSMVKRTFDEGHAIHMHTCTHNYATVYSSFENYLSDLKKVEDRIYRITNKKSRIIRFPGGTSNTISRHYSRGIMSRIVKYVNSNNYLYCDWNLSSGDAGEAKNSNQVYNNVTRNLSKARHNVVLFHDIKQITVDALRAIIKFAKENNYTFEILDENSPLIHHRVNN
;
A
#
# COMPACT_ATOMS: atom_id res chain seq x y z
N MET A 1 -76.66 51.39 -11.76
CA MET A 1 -76.30 50.00 -11.43
C MET A 1 -75.10 49.45 -12.22
N LYS A 2 -74.89 49.80 -13.48
CA LYS A 2 -73.84 49.29 -14.34
C LYS A 2 -72.43 49.69 -13.89
N ASN A 3 -72.18 50.95 -13.48
CA ASN A 3 -70.89 51.46 -13.03
C ASN A 3 -70.45 50.82 -11.69
N ARG A 4 -71.33 50.59 -10.75
CA ARG A 4 -70.98 49.97 -9.44
C ARG A 4 -70.55 48.50 -9.59
N LYS A 5 -71.03 47.77 -10.59
CA LYS A 5 -70.57 46.42 -10.93
C LYS A 5 -69.18 46.42 -11.48
N ILE A 6 -68.83 47.42 -12.34
CA ILE A 6 -67.49 47.57 -12.91
C ILE A 6 -66.46 47.92 -11.83
N GLU A 7 -66.80 48.83 -10.91
CA GLU A 7 -65.96 49.20 -9.76
C GLU A 7 -65.65 48.01 -8.84
N ILE A 8 -66.68 47.18 -8.57
CA ILE A 8 -66.50 45.97 -7.77
C ILE A 8 -65.61 44.95 -8.48
N ILE A 9 -65.71 44.75 -9.78
CA ILE A 9 -64.89 43.85 -10.57
C ILE A 9 -63.43 44.33 -10.59
N VAL A 10 -63.20 45.64 -10.77
CA VAL A 10 -61.86 46.23 -10.73
C VAL A 10 -61.24 46.12 -9.35
N LEU A 11 -62.00 46.31 -8.28
CA LEU A 11 -61.51 46.14 -6.93
C LEU A 11 -61.12 44.68 -6.64
N ILE A 12 -61.97 43.72 -7.05
CA ILE A 12 -61.66 42.28 -6.88
C ILE A 12 -60.41 41.93 -7.68
N PHE A 13 -60.28 42.40 -8.92
CA PHE A 13 -59.10 42.17 -9.74
C PHE A 13 -57.84 42.75 -9.07
N PHE A 14 -57.90 43.94 -8.50
CA PHE A 14 -56.80 44.58 -7.79
C PHE A 14 -56.41 43.79 -6.53
N ILE A 15 -57.40 43.34 -5.73
CA ILE A 15 -57.16 42.51 -4.54
C ILE A 15 -56.51 41.16 -4.92
N VAL A 16 -56.98 40.54 -5.98
CA VAL A 16 -56.40 39.28 -6.51
C VAL A 16 -55.00 39.51 -7.00
N LEU A 17 -54.76 40.61 -7.72
CA LEU A 17 -53.42 40.97 -8.19
C LEU A 17 -52.45 41.22 -7.04
N VAL A 18 -52.86 41.96 -6.02
CA VAL A 18 -52.08 42.23 -4.80
C VAL A 18 -51.80 40.92 -4.04
N ALA A 19 -52.79 40.04 -3.95
CA ALA A 19 -52.60 38.72 -3.33
C ALA A 19 -51.62 37.86 -4.10
N ILE A 20 -51.71 37.84 -5.42
CA ILE A 20 -50.74 37.11 -6.30
C ILE A 20 -49.32 37.71 -6.15
N LEU A 21 -49.20 39.04 -6.19
CA LEU A 21 -47.90 39.72 -5.96
C LEU A 21 -47.32 39.44 -4.57
N SER A 22 -48.19 39.44 -3.53
CA SER A 22 -47.77 39.12 -2.15
C SER A 22 -47.26 37.67 -2.06
N VAL A 23 -47.95 36.72 -2.66
CA VAL A 23 -47.51 35.32 -2.72
C VAL A 23 -46.18 35.22 -3.49
N TYR A 24 -46.05 35.93 -4.61
CA TYR A 24 -44.80 35.91 -5.41
C TYR A 24 -43.59 36.46 -4.64
N ILE A 25 -43.78 37.51 -3.84
CA ILE A 25 -42.77 38.12 -2.97
C ILE A 25 -42.40 37.17 -1.81
N LEU A 26 -43.34 36.36 -1.33
CA LEU A 26 -43.14 35.42 -0.23
C LEU A 26 -42.51 34.08 -0.66
N ILE A 27 -42.42 33.78 -1.97
CA ILE A 27 -41.76 32.56 -2.48
C ILE A 27 -40.27 32.62 -2.12
N PRO A 28 -39.80 31.74 -1.26
CA PRO A 28 -38.38 31.71 -0.93
C PRO A 28 -37.52 31.29 -2.14
N LYS A 29 -36.36 31.86 -2.26
CA LYS A 29 -35.43 31.52 -3.34
C LYS A 29 -34.49 30.41 -2.89
N ILE A 30 -34.11 29.51 -3.83
CA ILE A 30 -33.01 28.57 -3.64
C ILE A 30 -31.69 29.30 -3.92
N GLU A 31 -30.82 29.30 -2.94
CA GLU A 31 -29.47 29.85 -3.03
C GLU A 31 -28.46 28.70 -3.10
N LEU A 32 -27.61 28.66 -4.13
CA LEU A 32 -26.57 27.64 -4.26
C LEU A 32 -25.44 27.94 -3.27
N ILE A 33 -24.94 26.93 -2.59
CA ILE A 33 -23.71 27.03 -1.82
C ILE A 33 -22.55 26.89 -2.81
N GLY A 34 -21.75 27.94 -3.01
CA GLY A 34 -20.78 28.03 -4.09
C GLY A 34 -21.35 28.65 -5.36
N LYS A 35 -20.72 28.39 -6.49
CA LYS A 35 -21.10 29.03 -7.77
C LYS A 35 -22.18 28.26 -8.51
N ASN A 36 -22.91 28.98 -9.36
CA ASN A 36 -23.93 28.37 -10.24
C ASN A 36 -23.32 27.66 -11.48
N LYS A 37 -22.07 28.02 -11.83
CA LYS A 37 -21.27 27.33 -12.81
C LYS A 37 -19.90 27.04 -12.22
N GLU A 38 -19.47 25.77 -12.24
CA GLU A 38 -18.20 25.28 -11.74
C GLU A 38 -17.50 24.49 -12.84
N ILE A 39 -16.16 24.61 -12.95
CA ILE A 39 -15.33 23.85 -13.87
C ILE A 39 -14.34 23.05 -13.04
N ILE A 40 -14.29 21.74 -13.23
CA ILE A 40 -13.46 20.82 -12.47
C ILE A 40 -12.55 20.01 -13.38
N GLU A 41 -11.41 19.58 -12.87
CA GLU A 41 -10.50 18.67 -13.59
C GLU A 41 -11.05 17.23 -13.52
N ILE A 42 -10.93 16.52 -14.64
CA ILE A 42 -11.35 15.12 -14.77
C ILE A 42 -10.68 14.23 -13.71
N ASN A 43 -11.45 13.32 -13.13
CA ASN A 43 -11.02 12.37 -12.08
C ASN A 43 -10.45 13.01 -10.79
N LYS A 44 -10.76 14.28 -10.53
CA LYS A 44 -10.38 14.95 -9.27
C LYS A 44 -11.53 14.99 -8.28
N ASP A 45 -11.18 15.15 -7.01
CA ASP A 45 -12.15 15.25 -5.92
C ASP A 45 -13.20 16.35 -6.21
N TYR A 46 -14.46 15.99 -6.22
CA TYR A 46 -15.60 16.91 -6.28
C TYR A 46 -16.72 16.44 -5.38
N TYR A 47 -17.28 17.36 -4.66
CA TYR A 47 -18.49 17.15 -3.86
C TYR A 47 -19.41 18.36 -4.03
N ASP A 48 -20.65 18.11 -4.41
CA ASP A 48 -21.65 19.17 -4.53
C ASP A 48 -22.03 19.71 -3.14
N LEU A 49 -21.79 20.98 -2.90
CA LEU A 49 -22.07 21.63 -1.60
C LEU A 49 -23.56 21.81 -1.34
N GLY A 50 -24.41 21.54 -2.35
CA GLY A 50 -25.85 21.69 -2.21
C GLY A 50 -26.35 23.13 -2.39
N ALA A 51 -27.52 23.39 -1.85
CA ALA A 51 -28.17 24.69 -1.84
C ALA A 51 -28.85 24.95 -0.50
N LYS A 52 -29.27 26.20 -0.28
CA LYS A 52 -30.07 26.62 0.91
C LYS A 52 -31.36 27.26 0.51
N ILE A 53 -32.37 27.08 1.35
CA ILE A 53 -33.57 27.87 1.35
C ILE A 53 -33.74 28.49 2.75
N LYS A 54 -33.56 29.80 2.85
CA LYS A 54 -33.32 30.44 4.14
C LYS A 54 -32.10 29.74 4.80
N ASP A 55 -32.25 29.23 6.02
CA ASP A 55 -31.15 28.53 6.73
C ASP A 55 -31.19 27.00 6.58
N LYS A 56 -32.12 26.45 5.79
CA LYS A 56 -32.27 25.01 5.60
C LYS A 56 -31.53 24.54 4.39
N HIS A 57 -30.56 23.63 4.59
CA HIS A 57 -29.82 22.96 3.53
C HIS A 57 -30.75 22.03 2.72
N ILE A 58 -30.57 22.01 1.40
CA ILE A 58 -31.23 21.10 0.47
C ILE A 58 -30.18 20.42 -0.42
N SER A 59 -30.28 19.10 -0.51
CA SER A 59 -29.46 18.29 -1.41
C SER A 59 -30.02 18.33 -2.84
N SER A 60 -29.23 17.90 -3.80
CA SER A 60 -29.67 17.74 -5.19
C SER A 60 -30.83 16.74 -5.28
N THR A 61 -31.78 17.04 -6.16
CA THR A 61 -32.91 16.15 -6.47
C THR A 61 -32.64 15.29 -7.71
N PHE A 62 -31.70 15.71 -8.53
CA PHE A 62 -31.19 14.98 -9.69
C PHE A 62 -29.76 15.38 -9.95
N ASP A 63 -28.89 14.40 -10.13
CA ASP A 63 -27.47 14.56 -10.40
C ASP A 63 -27.04 13.52 -11.45
N ASN A 64 -26.55 13.97 -12.59
CA ASN A 64 -26.00 13.12 -13.65
C ASN A 64 -24.50 13.32 -13.84
N LEU A 65 -23.82 13.93 -12.89
CA LEU A 65 -22.40 14.23 -12.95
C LEU A 65 -21.57 12.94 -13.03
N ASP A 66 -20.76 12.87 -14.08
CA ASP A 66 -19.72 11.85 -14.24
C ASP A 66 -18.35 12.54 -14.32
N ILE A 67 -17.65 12.58 -13.21
CA ILE A 67 -16.34 13.24 -13.13
C ILE A 67 -15.25 12.50 -13.92
N SER A 68 -15.53 11.30 -14.42
CA SER A 68 -14.59 10.53 -15.24
C SER A 68 -14.67 10.86 -16.73
N LYS A 69 -15.64 11.70 -17.15
CA LYS A 69 -15.87 12.05 -18.53
C LYS A 69 -15.94 13.56 -18.72
N ILE A 70 -15.22 14.05 -19.72
CA ILE A 70 -15.29 15.46 -20.15
C ILE A 70 -16.71 15.75 -20.64
N GLY A 71 -17.29 16.86 -20.17
CA GLY A 71 -18.62 17.25 -20.56
C GLY A 71 -19.23 18.31 -19.66
N SER A 72 -20.48 18.68 -19.96
CA SER A 72 -21.28 19.61 -19.16
C SER A 72 -22.43 18.87 -18.52
N TYR A 73 -22.51 18.94 -17.20
CA TYR A 73 -23.46 18.21 -16.37
C TYR A 73 -24.34 19.17 -15.59
N LYS A 74 -25.55 18.74 -15.30
CA LYS A 74 -26.54 19.55 -14.63
C LYS A 74 -26.98 18.92 -13.33
N ILE A 75 -26.79 19.64 -12.22
CA ILE A 75 -27.26 19.28 -10.89
C ILE A 75 -28.51 20.10 -10.59
N ASN A 76 -29.61 19.44 -10.31
CA ASN A 76 -30.89 20.08 -10.05
C ASN A 76 -31.22 20.08 -8.56
N TYR A 77 -31.74 21.20 -8.08
CA TYR A 77 -32.31 21.36 -6.75
C TYR A 77 -33.77 21.72 -6.89
N SER A 78 -34.64 21.04 -6.17
CA SER A 78 -36.04 21.36 -6.14
C SER A 78 -36.66 21.17 -4.75
N THR A 79 -37.61 22.00 -4.44
CA THR A 79 -38.40 21.90 -3.20
C THR A 79 -39.82 22.38 -3.45
N LYS A 80 -40.75 21.90 -2.63
CA LYS A 80 -42.16 22.37 -2.66
C LYS A 80 -42.34 23.52 -1.68
N PHE A 81 -43.01 24.56 -2.15
CA PHE A 81 -43.50 25.65 -1.30
C PHE A 81 -44.95 25.94 -1.64
N LEU A 82 -45.86 25.68 -0.69
CA LEU A 82 -47.31 25.69 -0.92
C LEU A 82 -47.67 24.80 -2.12
N PHE A 83 -48.18 25.38 -3.20
CA PHE A 83 -48.58 24.68 -4.42
C PHE A 83 -47.52 24.74 -5.54
N PHE A 84 -46.39 25.39 -5.27
CA PHE A 84 -45.33 25.61 -6.26
C PHE A 84 -44.14 24.68 -6.03
N THR A 85 -43.50 24.23 -7.12
CA THR A 85 -42.20 23.61 -7.08
C THR A 85 -41.15 24.64 -7.48
N ILE A 86 -40.29 24.99 -6.55
CA ILE A 86 -39.19 25.91 -6.79
C ILE A 86 -37.98 25.06 -7.25
N LYS A 87 -37.30 25.51 -8.33
CA LYS A 87 -36.17 24.81 -8.90
C LYS A 87 -34.96 25.74 -9.07
N LYS A 88 -33.78 25.18 -8.97
CA LYS A 88 -32.52 25.85 -9.24
C LYS A 88 -31.54 24.82 -9.78
N ASP A 89 -30.69 25.22 -10.73
CA ASP A 89 -29.71 24.34 -11.35
C ASP A 89 -28.31 24.85 -11.10
N ARG A 90 -27.37 23.93 -10.95
CA ARG A 90 -25.92 24.15 -11.07
C ARG A 90 -25.42 23.45 -12.31
N ILE A 91 -24.50 24.10 -13.03
CA ILE A 91 -23.80 23.50 -14.16
C ILE A 91 -22.39 23.17 -13.71
N VAL A 92 -21.95 21.92 -13.90
CA VAL A 92 -20.59 21.45 -13.66
C VAL A 92 -19.98 21.03 -14.99
N GLU A 93 -18.89 21.67 -15.39
CA GLU A 93 -18.11 21.31 -16.58
C GLU A 93 -16.87 20.53 -16.16
N VAL A 94 -16.70 19.33 -16.68
CA VAL A 94 -15.52 18.50 -16.50
C VAL A 94 -14.56 18.76 -17.65
N THR A 95 -13.32 19.11 -17.34
CA THR A 95 -12.26 19.44 -18.30
C THR A 95 -11.02 18.58 -18.09
N ASP A 96 -10.24 18.34 -19.15
CA ASP A 96 -8.91 17.72 -19.11
C ASP A 96 -7.78 18.71 -18.78
N LYS A 97 -8.10 20.00 -18.67
CA LYS A 97 -7.14 21.02 -18.29
C LYS A 97 -6.63 20.75 -16.88
N LYS A 98 -5.30 20.59 -16.72
CA LYS A 98 -4.66 20.49 -15.43
C LYS A 98 -4.91 21.77 -14.61
N LEU A 99 -5.52 21.62 -13.46
CA LEU A 99 -5.74 22.64 -12.46
C LEU A 99 -4.68 22.54 -11.35
N GLY A 100 -4.88 23.17 -10.24
CA GLY A 100 -4.02 22.98 -9.06
C GLY A 100 -4.48 21.82 -8.17
N SER A 101 -3.88 21.70 -7.00
CA SER A 101 -4.23 20.73 -5.99
C SER A 101 -4.26 21.35 -4.58
N ILE A 102 -5.06 20.75 -3.70
CA ILE A 102 -5.07 21.07 -2.27
C ILE A 102 -4.46 19.89 -1.52
N GLU A 103 -3.41 20.14 -0.74
CA GLU A 103 -2.80 19.20 0.17
C GLU A 103 -3.21 19.53 1.60
N VAL A 104 -3.63 18.50 2.34
CA VAL A 104 -4.06 18.62 3.73
C VAL A 104 -3.23 17.69 4.58
N ASN A 105 -2.47 18.26 5.52
CA ASN A 105 -1.77 17.47 6.52
C ASN A 105 -2.67 17.28 7.73
N TYR A 106 -2.82 16.05 8.15
CA TYR A 106 -3.62 15.67 9.32
C TYR A 106 -3.21 14.30 9.84
N ASN A 107 -3.47 14.06 11.11
CA ASN A 107 -3.35 12.72 11.66
C ASN A 107 -4.50 11.84 11.15
N LYS A 108 -4.19 10.78 10.40
CA LYS A 108 -5.19 9.89 9.80
C LYS A 108 -6.13 9.26 10.83
N LYS A 109 -5.65 8.98 12.05
CA LYS A 109 -6.46 8.44 13.16
C LYS A 109 -7.64 9.35 13.52
N LEU A 110 -7.55 10.66 13.26
CA LEU A 110 -8.66 11.59 13.51
C LEU A 110 -9.82 11.46 12.51
N THR A 111 -9.68 10.64 11.46
CA THR A 111 -10.79 10.33 10.54
C THR A 111 -11.68 9.19 11.05
N CYS A 112 -11.28 8.48 12.08
CA CYS A 112 -12.00 7.35 12.63
C CYS A 112 -13.26 7.79 13.42
N LYS A 113 -14.21 6.88 13.55
CA LYS A 113 -15.47 7.11 14.25
C LYS A 113 -15.24 7.56 15.69
N GLY A 114 -15.95 8.61 16.08
CA GLY A 114 -15.86 9.18 17.43
C GLY A 114 -14.65 10.09 17.68
N LYS A 115 -13.75 10.26 16.71
CA LYS A 115 -12.63 11.22 16.80
C LYS A 115 -13.05 12.58 16.25
N ILE A 116 -12.46 13.65 16.81
CA ILE A 116 -12.66 15.01 16.31
C ILE A 116 -11.59 15.29 15.26
N PHE A 117 -12.01 15.46 14.01
CA PHE A 117 -11.09 15.77 12.92
C PHE A 117 -10.44 17.14 13.08
N LYS A 118 -9.12 17.17 12.95
CA LYS A 118 -8.31 18.40 12.96
C LYS A 118 -7.23 18.29 11.88
N ASP A 119 -7.10 19.33 11.08
CA ASP A 119 -6.01 19.52 10.13
C ASP A 119 -4.85 20.30 10.78
N ASP A 120 -3.63 19.95 10.41
CA ASP A 120 -2.42 20.63 10.89
C ASP A 120 -1.99 21.76 9.93
N LYS A 121 -2.05 21.49 8.63
CA LYS A 121 -1.68 22.42 7.57
C LYS A 121 -2.44 22.13 6.30
N VAL A 122 -2.95 23.18 5.64
CA VAL A 122 -3.59 23.11 4.33
C VAL A 122 -2.87 24.02 3.37
N ILE A 123 -2.45 23.51 2.23
CA ILE A 123 -1.73 24.28 1.20
C ILE A 123 -2.38 24.09 -0.18
N TYR A 124 -2.31 25.12 -1.00
CA TYR A 124 -2.69 25.08 -2.40
C TYR A 124 -1.44 25.09 -3.28
N LYS A 125 -1.40 24.19 -4.27
CA LYS A 125 -0.40 24.17 -5.34
C LYS A 125 -1.06 24.46 -6.67
N ASP A 126 -0.45 25.31 -7.48
CA ASP A 126 -0.95 25.63 -8.82
C ASP A 126 -0.75 24.45 -9.81
N ALA A 127 -1.13 24.65 -11.07
CA ALA A 127 -0.99 23.63 -12.12
C ALA A 127 0.46 23.19 -12.41
N ASN A 128 1.45 23.95 -11.93
CA ASN A 128 2.89 23.65 -12.02
C ASN A 128 3.46 23.04 -10.73
N ASP A 129 2.60 22.63 -9.80
CA ASP A 129 2.95 22.10 -8.47
C ASP A 129 3.69 23.08 -7.55
N LYS A 130 3.59 24.39 -7.84
CA LYS A 130 4.17 25.45 -7.01
C LYS A 130 3.19 25.86 -5.91
N GLU A 131 3.67 25.92 -4.65
CA GLU A 131 2.88 26.41 -3.53
C GLU A 131 2.54 27.90 -3.74
N VAL A 132 1.25 28.22 -3.62
CA VAL A 132 0.73 29.59 -3.79
C VAL A 132 -0.19 29.91 -2.61
N ILE A 133 -0.01 31.07 -2.02
CA ILE A 133 -0.85 31.54 -0.92
C ILE A 133 -2.20 31.97 -1.49
N LYS A 134 -3.25 31.21 -1.15
CA LYS A 134 -4.65 31.50 -1.44
C LYS A 134 -5.52 31.15 -0.26
N THR A 135 -6.66 31.82 -0.11
CA THR A 135 -7.66 31.45 0.89
C THR A 135 -8.37 30.17 0.45
N ILE A 136 -8.27 29.12 1.26
CA ILE A 136 -8.94 27.83 1.04
C ILE A 136 -10.17 27.82 1.95
N GLU A 137 -11.32 27.58 1.35
CA GLU A 137 -12.58 27.41 2.07
C GLU A 137 -12.73 25.98 2.57
N LYS A 138 -13.46 25.81 3.68
CA LYS A 138 -13.65 24.51 4.36
C LYS A 138 -15.11 24.37 4.77
N GLU A 139 -15.73 23.28 4.35
CA GLU A 139 -17.08 22.88 4.76
C GLU A 139 -17.07 21.46 5.32
N THR A 140 -17.96 21.19 6.26
CA THR A 140 -18.16 19.84 6.78
C THR A 140 -19.60 19.44 6.50
N ILE A 141 -19.79 18.43 5.65
CA ILE A 141 -21.10 17.95 5.22
C ILE A 141 -21.10 16.43 5.34
N ASP A 142 -22.10 15.90 6.02
CA ASP A 142 -22.19 14.47 6.35
C ASP A 142 -20.88 14.01 7.06
N ASN A 143 -20.27 12.94 6.59
CA ASN A 143 -19.00 12.42 7.10
C ASN A 143 -17.81 12.85 6.22
N LYS A 144 -17.82 14.09 5.72
CA LYS A 144 -16.76 14.63 4.87
C LYS A 144 -16.37 16.03 5.29
N VAL A 145 -15.06 16.29 5.27
CA VAL A 145 -14.51 17.65 5.29
C VAL A 145 -14.04 17.97 3.89
N ILE A 146 -14.58 19.04 3.32
CA ILE A 146 -14.36 19.46 1.95
C ILE A 146 -13.59 20.76 1.98
N TYR A 147 -12.37 20.72 1.46
CA TYR A 147 -11.54 21.91 1.22
C TYR A 147 -11.69 22.29 -0.24
N TYR A 148 -11.92 23.56 -0.53
CA TYR A 148 -12.04 24.01 -1.90
C TYR A 148 -11.57 25.45 -2.09
N ILE A 149 -11.23 25.75 -3.34
CA ILE A 149 -10.85 27.09 -3.79
C ILE A 149 -11.45 27.34 -5.17
N TYR A 150 -11.83 28.58 -5.41
CA TYR A 150 -12.23 29.04 -6.73
C TYR A 150 -11.14 29.91 -7.36
N ASP A 151 -10.77 29.57 -8.60
CA ASP A 151 -9.99 30.41 -9.47
C ASP A 151 -10.85 30.73 -10.70
N ASN A 152 -11.47 31.91 -10.69
CA ASN A 152 -12.61 32.24 -11.56
C ASN A 152 -13.76 31.24 -11.39
N ASN A 153 -14.08 30.42 -12.42
CA ASN A 153 -15.08 29.35 -12.33
C ASN A 153 -14.46 27.98 -12.13
N TYR A 154 -13.10 27.87 -12.13
CA TYR A 154 -12.42 26.62 -11.84
C TYR A 154 -12.53 26.34 -10.34
N ARG A 155 -12.94 25.14 -9.99
CA ARG A 155 -13.00 24.67 -8.61
C ARG A 155 -12.01 23.54 -8.42
N ILE A 156 -11.11 23.74 -7.46
CA ILE A 156 -10.16 22.71 -6.99
C ILE A 156 -10.62 22.29 -5.61
N SER A 157 -10.76 20.99 -5.39
CA SER A 157 -11.27 20.45 -4.13
C SER A 157 -10.39 19.34 -3.60
N LYS A 158 -10.42 19.14 -2.27
CA LYS A 158 -9.91 17.97 -1.56
C LYS A 158 -10.93 17.49 -0.56
N ILE A 159 -11.23 16.19 -0.58
CA ILE A 159 -12.24 15.57 0.28
C ILE A 159 -11.54 14.65 1.27
N ILE A 160 -11.84 14.81 2.54
CA ILE A 160 -11.40 13.91 3.61
C ILE A 160 -12.66 13.26 4.20
N ASN A 161 -12.73 11.94 4.11
CA ASN A 161 -13.78 11.19 4.78
C ASN A 161 -13.44 11.09 6.27
N ILE A 162 -14.41 11.44 7.12
CA ILE A 162 -14.29 11.40 8.59
C ILE A 162 -15.35 10.46 9.18
N ASN A 163 -15.28 10.21 10.48
CA ASN A 163 -16.20 9.32 11.19
C ASN A 163 -16.30 7.92 10.56
N GLN A 164 -15.16 7.40 10.08
CA GLN A 164 -15.07 6.10 9.45
C GLN A 164 -15.08 4.99 10.52
N GLU A 165 -15.84 3.94 10.28
CA GLU A 165 -15.78 2.74 11.12
C GLU A 165 -14.43 2.03 10.93
N ASP A 166 -13.86 1.64 12.04
CA ASP A 166 -12.64 0.84 12.03
C ASP A 166 -12.98 -0.63 11.78
N LYS A 167 -12.37 -1.19 10.73
CA LYS A 167 -12.52 -2.59 10.32
C LYS A 167 -11.16 -3.27 10.14
N ILE A 168 -10.09 -2.61 10.55
CA ILE A 168 -8.72 -3.08 10.36
C ILE A 168 -8.16 -3.45 11.74
N ALA A 169 -7.73 -4.68 11.88
CA ALA A 169 -7.11 -5.15 13.11
C ALA A 169 -5.71 -4.53 13.30
N PRO A 170 -5.25 -4.38 14.56
CA PRO A 170 -3.90 -3.92 14.84
C PRO A 170 -2.83 -4.71 14.12
N GLU A 171 -1.81 -4.05 13.62
CA GLU A 171 -0.64 -4.71 13.02
C GLU A 171 0.37 -5.04 14.11
N LEU A 172 0.66 -6.34 14.30
CA LEU A 172 1.67 -6.84 15.22
C LEU A 172 2.93 -7.26 14.48
N ASN A 173 4.06 -6.66 14.81
CA ASN A 173 5.33 -6.92 14.17
C ASN A 173 6.36 -7.39 15.21
N LEU A 174 6.83 -8.65 15.12
CA LEU A 174 7.87 -9.18 16.00
C LEU A 174 9.15 -8.34 15.89
N VAL A 175 9.74 -7.99 17.02
CA VAL A 175 11.10 -7.43 17.05
C VAL A 175 12.09 -8.59 16.97
N GLY A 176 12.96 -8.60 15.94
CA GLY A 176 13.88 -9.71 15.69
C GLY A 176 13.19 -10.94 15.05
N ASN A 177 13.84 -12.10 15.18
CA ASN A 177 13.41 -13.33 14.51
C ASN A 177 12.14 -13.92 15.12
N ASN A 178 11.31 -14.51 14.30
CA ASN A 178 10.14 -15.29 14.72
C ASN A 178 10.52 -16.68 15.29
N ARG A 179 11.75 -17.16 14.99
CA ARG A 179 12.32 -18.38 15.52
C ARG A 179 13.67 -18.06 16.17
N ILE A 180 13.83 -18.40 17.47
CA ILE A 180 15.03 -18.12 18.26
C ILE A 180 15.53 -19.44 18.83
N ASN A 181 16.83 -19.73 18.66
CA ASN A 181 17.48 -20.89 19.24
C ASN A 181 18.34 -20.42 20.42
N ILE A 182 18.19 -21.06 21.58
CA ILE A 182 19.01 -20.81 22.78
C ILE A 182 19.53 -22.13 23.36
N LYS A 183 20.64 -22.07 24.10
CA LYS A 183 21.15 -23.23 24.82
C LYS A 183 20.35 -23.46 26.10
N VAL A 184 20.24 -24.73 26.48
CA VAL A 184 19.73 -25.09 27.81
C VAL A 184 20.54 -24.34 28.89
N GLY A 185 19.82 -23.65 29.78
CA GLY A 185 20.41 -22.80 30.83
C GLY A 185 20.74 -21.37 30.41
N GLU A 186 20.65 -21.03 29.12
CA GLU A 186 20.80 -19.66 28.65
C GLU A 186 19.53 -18.86 28.94
N LYS A 187 19.66 -17.69 29.57
CA LYS A 187 18.50 -16.86 29.89
C LYS A 187 17.84 -16.32 28.61
N TYR A 188 16.60 -16.72 28.36
CA TYR A 188 15.81 -16.14 27.31
C TYR A 188 15.37 -14.71 27.67
N GLN A 189 15.57 -13.78 26.76
CA GLN A 189 15.01 -12.44 26.85
C GLN A 189 14.20 -12.18 25.58
N ASP A 190 12.89 -11.99 25.75
CA ASP A 190 12.00 -11.72 24.64
C ASP A 190 12.30 -10.33 24.03
N PRO A 191 12.60 -10.24 22.72
CA PRO A 191 12.78 -8.96 22.04
C PRO A 191 11.49 -8.14 21.94
N GLY A 192 10.32 -8.79 22.14
CA GLY A 192 9.01 -8.14 22.10
C GLY A 192 8.40 -8.00 20.73
N VAL A 193 7.37 -7.15 20.66
CA VAL A 193 6.53 -6.90 19.51
C VAL A 193 6.25 -5.40 19.38
N LYS A 194 6.27 -4.86 18.16
CA LYS A 194 5.74 -3.54 17.86
C LYS A 194 4.27 -3.66 17.49
N ILE A 195 3.49 -2.66 17.84
CA ILE A 195 2.07 -2.58 17.53
C ILE A 195 1.76 -1.24 16.89
N GLU A 196 0.97 -1.26 15.83
CA GLU A 196 0.44 -0.08 15.17
C GLU A 196 -1.00 -0.33 14.80
N ASP A 197 -1.81 0.73 14.85
CA ASP A 197 -3.21 0.68 14.46
C ASP A 197 -3.62 1.95 13.70
N ASN A 198 -4.58 1.81 12.79
CA ASN A 198 -5.03 2.91 11.93
C ASN A 198 -5.91 3.93 12.66
N CYS A 199 -6.57 3.54 13.76
CA CYS A 199 -7.51 4.37 14.51
C CYS A 199 -7.11 4.56 15.98
N ASP A 200 -6.46 3.58 16.60
CA ASP A 200 -6.13 3.59 18.01
C ASP A 200 -4.64 3.86 18.30
N ASP A 201 -4.37 4.46 19.44
CA ASP A 201 -3.00 4.69 19.94
C ASP A 201 -2.59 3.53 20.86
N LEU A 202 -2.51 2.32 20.27
CA LEU A 202 -2.11 1.13 20.98
C LEU A 202 -0.62 1.14 21.32
N THR A 203 -0.29 0.54 22.43
CA THR A 203 1.07 0.41 22.96
C THR A 203 1.40 -1.06 23.24
N THR A 204 2.63 -1.37 23.59
CA THR A 204 3.03 -2.72 24.01
C THR A 204 2.26 -3.23 25.24
N ASN A 205 1.68 -2.33 26.05
CA ASN A 205 0.85 -2.72 27.20
C ASN A 205 -0.52 -3.32 26.79
N ASP A 206 -0.95 -3.06 25.56
CA ASP A 206 -2.21 -3.57 25.01
C ASP A 206 -2.05 -4.96 24.39
N ILE A 207 -0.82 -5.51 24.41
CA ILE A 207 -0.50 -6.83 23.87
C ILE A 207 -0.63 -7.87 24.99
N LYS A 208 -1.45 -8.89 24.76
CA LYS A 208 -1.53 -10.09 25.59
C LYS A 208 -0.52 -11.12 25.08
N ILE A 209 0.33 -11.62 26.00
CA ILE A 209 1.29 -12.67 25.68
C ILE A 209 0.81 -13.95 26.33
N GLN A 210 0.71 -15.02 25.53
CA GLN A 210 0.39 -16.37 25.98
C GLN A 210 1.55 -17.30 25.65
N GLY A 211 1.90 -18.17 26.59
CA GLY A 211 3.04 -19.07 26.54
C GLY A 211 4.20 -18.58 27.42
N GLU A 212 5.09 -19.49 27.77
CA GLU A 212 6.26 -19.25 28.60
C GLU A 212 7.42 -20.10 28.09
N VAL A 213 8.65 -19.58 28.19
CA VAL A 213 9.86 -20.28 27.77
C VAL A 213 10.59 -20.78 29.00
N ASP A 214 10.60 -22.11 29.19
CA ASP A 214 11.47 -22.76 30.18
C ASP A 214 12.84 -23.03 29.55
N SER A 215 13.77 -22.10 29.76
CA SER A 215 15.12 -22.22 29.23
C SER A 215 15.98 -23.28 29.92
N SER A 216 15.52 -23.87 31.02
CA SER A 216 16.23 -24.96 31.71
C SER A 216 15.99 -26.34 31.07
N LYS A 217 14.98 -26.45 30.16
CA LYS A 217 14.53 -27.71 29.63
C LYS A 217 14.49 -27.67 28.10
N GLU A 218 15.03 -28.70 27.45
CA GLU A 218 14.94 -28.84 25.98
C GLU A 218 13.48 -28.89 25.52
N GLY A 219 13.18 -28.16 24.45
CA GLY A 219 11.84 -28.14 23.87
C GLY A 219 11.63 -27.01 22.89
N GLU A 220 10.48 -27.02 22.25
CA GLU A 220 9.97 -25.94 21.43
C GLU A 220 8.86 -25.22 22.19
N TYR A 221 9.06 -23.92 22.41
CA TYR A 221 8.17 -23.05 23.18
C TYR A 221 7.57 -22.02 22.23
N ILE A 222 6.27 -21.81 22.30
CA ILE A 222 5.54 -20.87 21.45
C ILE A 222 5.01 -19.73 22.31
N LEU A 223 5.45 -18.52 22.01
CA LEU A 223 4.85 -17.30 22.54
C LEU A 223 3.86 -16.76 21.51
N THR A 224 2.62 -16.54 21.91
CA THR A 224 1.56 -15.95 21.10
C THR A 224 1.26 -14.55 21.62
N TYR A 225 1.43 -13.56 20.79
CA TYR A 225 1.10 -12.15 21.07
C TYR A 225 -0.21 -11.83 20.40
N THR A 226 -1.16 -11.30 21.15
CA THR A 226 -2.49 -10.95 20.67
C THR A 226 -2.82 -9.52 21.07
N ALA A 227 -3.37 -8.74 20.17
CA ALA A 227 -3.87 -7.40 20.45
C ALA A 227 -5.24 -7.20 19.82
N LYS A 228 -6.03 -6.34 20.46
CA LYS A 228 -7.38 -6.00 20.05
C LYS A 228 -7.56 -4.49 20.14
N ASP A 229 -8.14 -3.88 19.09
CA ASP A 229 -8.46 -2.46 19.07
C ASP A 229 -9.78 -2.15 19.82
N SER A 230 -10.13 -0.86 19.87
CA SER A 230 -11.36 -0.40 20.51
C SER A 230 -12.64 -0.78 19.73
N ALA A 231 -12.52 -1.05 18.41
CA ALA A 231 -13.60 -1.49 17.55
C ALA A 231 -13.87 -3.00 17.65
N GLY A 232 -12.93 -3.74 18.26
CA GLY A 232 -13.06 -5.17 18.48
C GLY A 232 -12.32 -6.03 17.44
N ASN A 233 -11.58 -5.44 16.51
CA ASN A 233 -10.76 -6.21 15.57
C ASN A 233 -9.53 -6.74 16.30
N GLU A 234 -9.16 -7.99 16.02
CA GLU A 234 -8.09 -8.70 16.74
C GLU A 234 -7.06 -9.27 15.77
N SER A 235 -5.80 -9.21 16.15
CA SER A 235 -4.69 -9.84 15.45
C SER A 235 -3.79 -10.61 16.40
N SER A 236 -3.03 -11.55 15.85
CA SER A 236 -2.04 -12.31 16.61
C SER A 236 -0.81 -12.65 15.77
N VAL A 237 0.34 -12.77 16.47
CA VAL A 237 1.59 -13.24 15.88
C VAL A 237 2.28 -14.18 16.85
N LYS A 238 3.09 -15.13 16.33
CA LYS A 238 3.75 -16.14 17.15
C LYS A 238 5.26 -16.07 17.01
N ARG A 239 5.95 -16.30 18.11
CA ARG A 239 7.40 -16.54 18.18
C ARG A 239 7.64 -17.95 18.68
N THR A 240 8.51 -18.67 18.00
CA THR A 240 8.99 -19.98 18.43
C THR A 240 10.37 -19.85 19.07
N VAL A 241 10.53 -20.36 20.28
CA VAL A 241 11.82 -20.44 20.95
C VAL A 241 12.20 -21.90 21.09
N ILE A 242 13.37 -22.29 20.58
CA ILE A 242 13.89 -23.63 20.68
C ILE A 242 15.01 -23.64 21.69
N VAL A 243 14.82 -24.41 22.76
CA VAL A 243 15.82 -24.65 23.78
C VAL A 243 16.48 -25.99 23.49
N THR A 244 17.80 -26.03 23.30
CA THR A 244 18.54 -27.24 22.94
C THR A 244 19.89 -27.31 23.65
N LYS A 245 20.41 -28.51 23.93
CA LYS A 245 21.74 -28.73 24.53
C LYS A 245 22.89 -28.22 23.68
N GLU A 246 22.74 -28.36 22.36
CA GLU A 246 23.68 -27.83 21.39
C GLU A 246 22.96 -26.81 20.54
N LEU A 247 23.55 -25.62 20.34
CA LEU A 247 23.05 -24.69 19.34
C LEU A 247 23.24 -25.35 17.98
N VAL A 248 22.17 -25.94 17.45
CA VAL A 248 22.12 -26.35 16.07
C VAL A 248 22.14 -25.04 15.26
N ASN A 249 23.24 -24.76 14.55
CA ASN A 249 23.21 -23.70 13.56
C ASN A 249 22.00 -23.94 12.67
N ASN A 250 21.23 -22.90 12.37
CA ASN A 250 20.06 -22.99 11.47
C ASN A 250 20.40 -23.72 10.15
N GLU A 251 21.67 -23.73 9.76
CA GLU A 251 22.22 -24.45 8.59
C GLU A 251 22.06 -25.98 8.64
N SER A 252 22.03 -26.59 9.83
CA SER A 252 21.88 -28.06 9.94
C SER A 252 20.43 -28.54 9.88
N TYR A 253 19.47 -27.64 10.06
CA TYR A 253 18.06 -28.00 10.22
C TYR A 253 17.38 -28.41 8.91
N LYS A 254 17.86 -27.93 7.77
CA LYS A 254 17.27 -28.14 6.43
C LYS A 254 18.28 -28.77 5.46
N LYS A 255 19.02 -29.79 5.93
CA LYS A 255 20.01 -30.48 5.11
C LYS A 255 19.39 -31.08 3.85
N GLY A 256 20.04 -30.86 2.70
CA GLY A 256 19.58 -31.37 1.41
C GLY A 256 18.35 -30.66 0.83
N VAL A 257 17.86 -29.58 1.46
CA VAL A 257 16.79 -28.74 0.90
C VAL A 257 17.38 -27.75 -0.09
N ILE A 258 16.65 -27.52 -1.18
CA ILE A 258 16.94 -26.50 -2.20
C ILE A 258 15.86 -25.43 -2.14
N TYR A 259 16.28 -24.19 -2.00
CA TYR A 259 15.50 -22.98 -2.18
C TYR A 259 15.88 -22.36 -3.53
N LEU A 260 15.00 -22.48 -4.52
CA LEU A 260 15.19 -21.78 -5.79
C LEU A 260 14.83 -20.32 -5.60
N THR A 261 15.76 -19.41 -5.89
CA THR A 261 15.54 -17.99 -5.77
C THR A 261 15.90 -17.26 -7.07
N PHE A 262 15.04 -16.32 -7.48
CA PHE A 262 15.18 -15.60 -8.74
C PHE A 262 15.19 -14.09 -8.47
N ASP A 263 16.19 -13.40 -9.02
CA ASP A 263 16.36 -11.95 -8.86
C ASP A 263 16.05 -11.21 -10.16
N ASP A 264 15.89 -9.88 -10.07
CA ASP A 264 15.74 -8.89 -11.14
C ASP A 264 14.40 -8.85 -11.88
N GLY A 265 13.61 -9.89 -11.79
CA GLY A 265 12.32 -9.97 -12.47
C GLY A 265 11.21 -9.04 -11.91
N PRO A 266 10.02 -9.17 -12.47
CA PRO A 266 9.68 -10.02 -13.62
C PRO A 266 10.00 -9.38 -14.97
N ASP A 267 10.08 -10.20 -16.02
CA ASP A 267 9.99 -9.74 -17.41
C ASP A 267 8.79 -10.42 -18.13
N SER A 268 8.50 -9.97 -19.34
CA SER A 268 7.37 -10.51 -20.14
C SER A 268 7.74 -11.72 -21.00
N VAL A 269 9.02 -12.12 -21.07
CA VAL A 269 9.53 -13.15 -21.99
C VAL A 269 10.01 -14.40 -21.27
N HIS A 270 10.80 -14.24 -20.21
CA HIS A 270 11.47 -15.34 -19.52
C HIS A 270 10.76 -15.75 -18.24
N THR A 271 10.31 -14.78 -17.43
CA THR A 271 9.56 -15.06 -16.20
C THR A 271 8.36 -15.99 -16.43
N PRO A 272 7.51 -15.81 -17.48
CA PRO A 272 6.43 -16.75 -17.75
C PRO A 272 6.92 -18.19 -17.96
N LYS A 273 8.03 -18.40 -18.67
CA LYS A 273 8.60 -19.72 -18.93
C LYS A 273 9.14 -20.37 -17.66
N VAL A 274 9.78 -19.59 -16.78
CA VAL A 274 10.22 -20.06 -15.46
C VAL A 274 9.02 -20.53 -14.64
N LEU A 275 7.93 -19.74 -14.59
CA LEU A 275 6.71 -20.11 -13.88
C LEU A 275 6.05 -21.37 -14.46
N ASP A 276 6.01 -21.51 -15.79
CA ASP A 276 5.50 -22.71 -16.44
C ASP A 276 6.30 -23.96 -16.03
N ILE A 277 7.62 -23.90 -16.04
CA ILE A 277 8.49 -25.01 -15.61
C ILE A 277 8.24 -25.35 -14.13
N LEU A 278 8.20 -24.35 -13.25
CA LEU A 278 7.97 -24.57 -11.82
C LEU A 278 6.60 -25.18 -11.56
N LYS A 279 5.57 -24.77 -12.30
CA LYS A 279 4.22 -25.32 -12.23
C LYS A 279 4.17 -26.76 -12.68
N GLU A 280 4.76 -27.10 -13.83
CA GLU A 280 4.82 -28.46 -14.37
C GLU A 280 5.59 -29.39 -13.42
N GLU A 281 6.64 -28.92 -12.80
CA GLU A 281 7.45 -29.66 -11.83
C GLU A 281 6.86 -29.69 -10.41
N ASN A 282 5.75 -28.98 -10.18
CA ASN A 282 5.08 -28.80 -8.87
C ASN A 282 6.03 -28.27 -7.79
N ILE A 283 6.81 -27.24 -8.12
CA ILE A 283 7.78 -26.61 -7.22
C ILE A 283 7.40 -25.17 -7.00
N LYS A 284 7.55 -24.69 -5.77
CA LYS A 284 7.44 -23.28 -5.42
C LYS A 284 8.81 -22.70 -5.19
N ALA A 285 8.97 -21.41 -5.53
CA ALA A 285 10.23 -20.68 -5.46
C ALA A 285 10.02 -19.29 -4.86
N ALA A 286 11.09 -18.57 -4.62
CA ALA A 286 11.07 -17.19 -4.17
C ALA A 286 11.60 -16.25 -5.25
N PHE A 287 10.92 -15.14 -5.47
CA PHE A 287 11.26 -14.12 -6.47
C PHE A 287 11.56 -12.81 -5.77
N PHE A 288 12.77 -12.32 -5.92
CA PHE A 288 13.22 -11.01 -5.44
C PHE A 288 13.04 -10.00 -6.56
N ILE A 289 11.90 -9.32 -6.55
CA ILE A 289 11.47 -8.49 -7.68
C ILE A 289 11.99 -7.06 -7.61
N THR A 290 12.06 -6.44 -8.78
CA THR A 290 12.30 -5.01 -8.97
C THR A 290 11.00 -4.28 -9.34
N CYS A 291 11.09 -2.98 -9.77
CA CYS A 291 9.95 -2.29 -10.36
C CYS A 291 9.85 -2.46 -11.89
N ASN A 292 10.71 -3.27 -12.49
CA ASN A 292 10.65 -3.57 -13.91
C ASN A 292 9.56 -4.59 -14.25
N GLY A 293 9.21 -4.66 -15.53
CA GLY A 293 8.24 -5.62 -16.06
C GLY A 293 6.79 -5.43 -15.61
N PRO A 294 5.88 -6.28 -16.12
CA PRO A 294 4.46 -6.08 -15.93
C PRO A 294 3.95 -6.56 -14.57
N ASP A 295 3.04 -5.79 -13.98
CA ASP A 295 2.36 -6.13 -12.72
C ASP A 295 1.57 -7.45 -12.82
N SER A 296 1.08 -7.80 -14.01
CA SER A 296 0.41 -9.08 -14.25
C SER A 296 1.29 -10.31 -13.99
N MET A 297 2.61 -10.18 -14.20
CA MET A 297 3.56 -11.26 -13.89
C MET A 297 3.82 -11.36 -12.39
N VAL A 298 3.91 -10.24 -11.68
CA VAL A 298 3.96 -10.25 -10.20
C VAL A 298 2.70 -10.90 -9.63
N LYS A 299 1.54 -10.53 -10.17
CA LYS A 299 0.26 -11.11 -9.75
C LYS A 299 0.21 -12.61 -10.02
N ARG A 300 0.62 -13.07 -11.22
CA ARG A 300 0.70 -14.47 -11.59
C ARG A 300 1.63 -15.24 -10.66
N THR A 301 2.84 -14.73 -10.40
CA THR A 301 3.82 -15.33 -9.48
C THR A 301 3.21 -15.56 -8.10
N PHE A 302 2.50 -14.56 -7.58
CA PHE A 302 1.81 -14.65 -6.29
C PHE A 302 0.66 -15.66 -6.30
N ASP A 303 -0.22 -15.59 -7.31
CA ASP A 303 -1.40 -16.47 -7.42
C ASP A 303 -1.02 -17.94 -7.60
N GLU A 304 0.10 -18.22 -8.24
CA GLU A 304 0.66 -19.56 -8.37
C GLU A 304 1.34 -20.05 -7.07
N GLY A 305 1.35 -19.25 -6.01
CA GLY A 305 1.82 -19.61 -4.67
C GLY A 305 3.32 -19.54 -4.47
N HIS A 306 4.02 -18.76 -5.26
CA HIS A 306 5.43 -18.43 -5.05
C HIS A 306 5.59 -17.29 -4.04
N ALA A 307 6.73 -17.23 -3.34
CA ALA A 307 7.05 -16.10 -2.49
C ALA A 307 7.55 -14.90 -3.32
N ILE A 308 7.15 -13.69 -2.92
CA ILE A 308 7.61 -12.46 -3.54
C ILE A 308 8.33 -11.62 -2.48
N HIS A 309 9.58 -11.27 -2.78
CA HIS A 309 10.49 -10.53 -1.94
C HIS A 309 11.06 -9.32 -2.66
N MET A 310 11.75 -8.45 -1.93
CA MET A 310 12.23 -7.16 -2.42
C MET A 310 13.67 -7.23 -2.91
N HIS A 311 13.93 -6.67 -4.14
CA HIS A 311 15.29 -6.53 -4.69
C HIS A 311 15.68 -5.10 -5.03
N THR A 312 15.05 -4.09 -4.42
CA THR A 312 15.06 -2.69 -4.78
C THR A 312 14.25 -2.39 -6.06
N CYS A 313 13.83 -1.14 -6.26
CA CYS A 313 12.98 -0.79 -7.39
C CYS A 313 13.76 -0.70 -8.71
N THR A 314 14.86 0.06 -8.69
CA THR A 314 15.62 0.38 -9.91
C THR A 314 16.75 -0.59 -10.21
N HIS A 315 17.26 -1.29 -9.22
CA HIS A 315 18.50 -2.09 -9.31
C HIS A 315 19.69 -1.30 -9.88
N ASN A 316 19.64 0.02 -9.84
CA ASN A 316 20.71 0.88 -10.33
C ASN A 316 21.67 1.22 -9.18
N TYR A 317 22.87 0.68 -9.21
CA TYR A 317 23.86 0.87 -8.13
C TYR A 317 24.17 2.34 -7.84
N ALA A 318 24.24 3.19 -8.88
CA ALA A 318 24.50 4.62 -8.72
C ALA A 318 23.33 5.35 -8.03
N THR A 319 22.11 4.86 -8.17
CA THR A 319 20.94 5.38 -7.48
C THR A 319 20.81 4.77 -6.10
N VAL A 320 20.79 3.43 -6.03
CA VAL A 320 20.51 2.66 -4.82
C VAL A 320 21.56 2.89 -3.74
N TYR A 321 22.85 2.93 -4.10
CA TYR A 321 23.95 3.06 -3.14
C TYR A 321 24.55 4.46 -3.03
N SER A 322 23.96 5.47 -3.68
CA SER A 322 24.43 6.86 -3.58
C SER A 322 24.28 7.46 -2.19
N SER A 323 23.20 7.14 -1.51
CA SER A 323 22.96 7.51 -0.10
C SER A 323 22.05 6.51 0.60
N PHE A 324 22.03 6.55 1.91
CA PHE A 324 21.13 5.74 2.73
C PHE A 324 19.66 6.08 2.45
N GLU A 325 19.34 7.35 2.31
CA GLU A 325 18.01 7.86 2.03
C GLU A 325 17.52 7.41 0.65
N ASN A 326 18.40 7.42 -0.35
CA ASN A 326 18.07 6.93 -1.70
C ASN A 326 17.80 5.43 -1.70
N TYR A 327 18.58 4.65 -0.93
CA TYR A 327 18.31 3.23 -0.75
C TYR A 327 16.91 3.00 -0.16
N LEU A 328 16.57 3.68 0.92
CA LEU A 328 15.27 3.51 1.57
C LEU A 328 14.11 3.94 0.66
N SER A 329 14.27 5.05 -0.05
CA SER A 329 13.28 5.52 -1.02
C SER A 329 13.06 4.52 -2.16
N ASP A 330 14.13 3.92 -2.66
CA ASP A 330 14.07 2.93 -3.75
C ASP A 330 13.45 1.60 -3.25
N LEU A 331 13.83 1.13 -2.05
CA LEU A 331 13.25 -0.03 -1.40
C LEU A 331 11.74 0.14 -1.17
N LYS A 332 11.34 1.32 -0.68
CA LYS A 332 9.92 1.61 -0.42
C LYS A 332 9.05 1.49 -1.68
N LYS A 333 9.55 1.88 -2.84
CA LYS A 333 8.82 1.77 -4.11
C LYS A 333 8.50 0.32 -4.47
N VAL A 334 9.45 -0.60 -4.32
CA VAL A 334 9.19 -2.03 -4.60
C VAL A 334 8.30 -2.65 -3.53
N GLU A 335 8.44 -2.26 -2.27
CA GLU A 335 7.52 -2.68 -1.20
C GLU A 335 6.07 -2.27 -1.51
N ASP A 336 5.86 -1.00 -1.89
CA ASP A 336 4.54 -0.49 -2.27
C ASP A 336 3.97 -1.19 -3.51
N ARG A 337 4.84 -1.50 -4.50
CA ARG A 337 4.45 -2.30 -5.66
C ARG A 337 3.93 -3.68 -5.25
N ILE A 338 4.69 -4.39 -4.42
CA ILE A 338 4.31 -5.73 -3.94
C ILE A 338 2.97 -5.64 -3.20
N TYR A 339 2.86 -4.73 -2.25
CA TYR A 339 1.64 -4.57 -1.46
C TYR A 339 0.41 -4.24 -2.31
N ARG A 340 0.55 -3.31 -3.25
CA ARG A 340 -0.53 -2.91 -4.17
C ARG A 340 -1.07 -4.08 -5.00
N ILE A 341 -0.18 -4.99 -5.43
CA ILE A 341 -0.56 -6.10 -6.33
C ILE A 341 -1.07 -7.30 -5.55
N THR A 342 -0.46 -7.62 -4.41
CA THR A 342 -0.69 -8.87 -3.67
C THR A 342 -1.51 -8.70 -2.41
N ASN A 343 -1.68 -7.49 -1.93
CA ASN A 343 -2.21 -7.14 -0.60
C ASN A 343 -1.45 -7.86 0.54
N LYS A 344 -0.16 -8.17 0.32
CA LYS A 344 0.73 -8.78 1.31
C LYS A 344 1.99 -7.94 1.45
N LYS A 345 2.46 -7.78 2.69
CA LYS A 345 3.75 -7.16 2.95
C LYS A 345 4.85 -8.21 2.80
N SER A 346 5.92 -7.84 2.10
CA SER A 346 7.16 -8.62 2.09
C SER A 346 8.14 -8.02 3.09
N ARG A 347 8.85 -8.87 3.81
CA ARG A 347 9.86 -8.46 4.80
C ARG A 347 11.28 -8.88 4.42
N ILE A 348 11.41 -9.77 3.45
CA ILE A 348 12.72 -10.28 3.05
C ILE A 348 13.27 -9.45 1.91
N ILE A 349 14.53 -9.05 2.05
CA ILE A 349 15.27 -8.24 1.08
C ILE A 349 16.46 -9.06 0.57
N ARG A 350 16.74 -8.96 -0.72
CA ARG A 350 18.07 -9.28 -1.27
C ARG A 350 18.67 -8.00 -1.80
N PHE A 351 19.86 -7.67 -1.35
CA PHE A 351 20.54 -6.46 -1.77
C PHE A 351 21.13 -6.65 -3.17
N PRO A 352 21.04 -5.66 -4.08
CA PRO A 352 21.73 -5.71 -5.36
C PRO A 352 23.21 -6.06 -5.21
N GLY A 353 23.61 -7.20 -5.79
CA GLY A 353 24.96 -7.76 -5.65
C GLY A 353 25.26 -8.45 -4.31
N GLY A 354 24.28 -8.58 -3.42
CA GLY A 354 24.41 -9.18 -2.08
C GLY A 354 25.13 -8.28 -1.08
N THR A 355 25.15 -8.69 0.21
CA THR A 355 25.83 -7.94 1.28
C THR A 355 27.33 -7.89 1.14
N SER A 356 27.92 -8.83 0.41
CA SER A 356 29.36 -8.90 0.16
C SER A 356 29.82 -8.13 -1.08
N ASN A 357 28.94 -7.41 -1.79
CA ASN A 357 29.32 -6.66 -2.97
C ASN A 357 30.38 -5.59 -2.65
N THR A 358 31.27 -5.36 -3.60
CA THR A 358 32.32 -4.35 -3.49
C THR A 358 31.96 -3.03 -4.16
N ILE A 359 30.82 -3.00 -4.88
CA ILE A 359 30.43 -1.86 -5.71
C ILE A 359 29.84 -0.75 -4.86
N SER A 360 29.03 -1.10 -3.86
CA SER A 360 28.32 -0.13 -3.00
C SER A 360 29.25 0.90 -2.35
N ARG A 361 30.42 0.48 -1.91
CA ARG A 361 31.43 1.37 -1.28
C ARG A 361 32.01 2.42 -2.22
N HIS A 362 31.96 2.20 -3.55
CA HIS A 362 32.41 3.19 -4.52
C HIS A 362 31.47 4.41 -4.57
N TYR A 363 30.20 4.19 -4.27
CA TYR A 363 29.19 5.26 -4.21
C TYR A 363 29.11 5.89 -2.80
N SER A 364 29.12 5.06 -1.75
CA SER A 364 29.06 5.55 -0.37
C SER A 364 29.75 4.56 0.58
N ARG A 365 30.90 4.97 1.16
CA ARG A 365 31.63 4.15 2.15
C ARG A 365 30.77 3.81 3.35
N GLY A 366 30.80 2.55 3.79
CA GLY A 366 30.08 2.08 4.95
C GLY A 366 28.56 1.93 4.75
N ILE A 367 28.05 2.15 3.54
CA ILE A 367 26.61 2.14 3.28
C ILE A 367 25.98 0.78 3.59
N MET A 368 26.66 -0.33 3.24
CA MET A 368 26.12 -1.67 3.48
C MET A 368 25.92 -1.95 4.98
N SER A 369 26.88 -1.57 5.84
CA SER A 369 26.71 -1.71 7.29
C SER A 369 25.55 -0.87 7.83
N ARG A 370 25.35 0.34 7.29
CA ARG A 370 24.21 1.20 7.68
C ARG A 370 22.88 0.59 7.27
N ILE A 371 22.79 0.06 6.04
CA ILE A 371 21.59 -0.58 5.52
C ILE A 371 21.27 -1.85 6.31
N VAL A 372 22.25 -2.73 6.53
CA VAL A 372 22.06 -3.97 7.30
C VAL A 372 21.62 -3.68 8.73
N LYS A 373 22.23 -2.66 9.38
CA LYS A 373 21.80 -2.22 10.70
C LYS A 373 20.34 -1.76 10.70
N TYR A 374 19.94 -0.97 9.70
CA TYR A 374 18.57 -0.51 9.56
C TYR A 374 17.60 -1.67 9.35
N VAL A 375 17.89 -2.56 8.41
CA VAL A 375 17.07 -3.75 8.10
C VAL A 375 16.82 -4.56 9.36
N ASN A 376 17.87 -4.88 10.13
CA ASN A 376 17.78 -5.65 11.36
C ASN A 376 17.01 -4.92 12.47
N SER A 377 17.04 -3.58 12.49
CA SER A 377 16.38 -2.77 13.53
C SER A 377 14.93 -2.39 13.18
N ASN A 378 14.47 -2.63 11.93
CA ASN A 378 13.15 -2.20 11.44
C ASN A 378 12.29 -3.36 10.95
N ASN A 379 12.47 -4.53 11.55
CA ASN A 379 11.63 -5.71 11.27
C ASN A 379 11.71 -6.23 9.83
N TYR A 380 12.77 -5.91 9.09
CA TYR A 380 13.11 -6.56 7.85
C TYR A 380 14.09 -7.69 8.08
N LEU A 381 14.10 -8.62 7.15
CA LEU A 381 15.07 -9.70 7.02
C LEU A 381 15.83 -9.52 5.71
N TYR A 382 16.98 -10.16 5.57
CA TYR A 382 17.63 -10.21 4.27
C TYR A 382 18.19 -11.62 4.02
N CYS A 383 18.33 -11.97 2.74
CA CYS A 383 18.84 -13.27 2.36
C CYS A 383 19.77 -13.15 1.14
N ASP A 384 21.03 -13.50 1.32
CA ASP A 384 21.96 -13.73 0.23
C ASP A 384 21.76 -15.15 -0.35
N TRP A 385 22.80 -15.78 -0.83
CA TRP A 385 22.81 -17.14 -1.38
C TRP A 385 24.05 -17.88 -0.94
N ASN A 386 24.04 -19.20 -1.00
CA ASN A 386 25.24 -20.00 -0.80
C ASN A 386 25.61 -20.83 -2.05
N LEU A 387 24.87 -20.66 -3.14
CA LEU A 387 25.14 -21.26 -4.43
C LEU A 387 24.70 -20.30 -5.54
N SER A 388 25.65 -19.87 -6.39
CA SER A 388 25.37 -19.08 -7.59
C SER A 388 25.27 -19.97 -8.82
N SER A 389 24.28 -19.71 -9.65
CA SER A 389 24.14 -20.33 -10.98
C SER A 389 25.13 -19.77 -12.01
N GLY A 390 25.64 -18.56 -11.75
CA GLY A 390 26.54 -17.85 -12.67
C GLY A 390 25.83 -17.20 -13.87
N ASP A 391 24.51 -17.20 -13.91
CA ASP A 391 23.70 -16.72 -15.04
C ASP A 391 23.71 -15.20 -15.23
N ALA A 392 24.21 -14.45 -14.24
CA ALA A 392 24.42 -13.01 -14.33
C ALA A 392 25.53 -12.57 -15.30
N GLY A 393 26.28 -13.51 -15.89
CA GLY A 393 27.32 -13.23 -16.90
C GLY A 393 28.55 -14.11 -16.84
N GLU A 394 28.72 -14.89 -15.79
CA GLU A 394 29.82 -15.86 -15.63
C GLU A 394 29.60 -17.10 -16.52
N ALA A 395 28.39 -17.67 -16.50
CA ALA A 395 27.98 -18.73 -17.39
C ALA A 395 27.62 -18.17 -18.78
N LYS A 396 28.12 -18.85 -19.83
CA LYS A 396 27.88 -18.44 -21.23
C LYS A 396 26.75 -19.23 -21.92
N ASN A 397 26.31 -20.31 -21.31
CA ASN A 397 25.23 -21.16 -21.81
C ASN A 397 24.55 -21.96 -20.67
N SER A 398 23.44 -22.59 -20.99
CA SER A 398 22.63 -23.37 -20.04
C SER A 398 23.40 -24.58 -19.44
N ASN A 399 24.31 -25.21 -20.18
CA ASN A 399 25.13 -26.29 -19.64
C ASN A 399 26.06 -25.81 -18.52
N GLN A 400 26.60 -24.61 -18.62
CA GLN A 400 27.44 -24.03 -17.56
C GLN A 400 26.57 -23.70 -16.33
N VAL A 401 25.37 -23.12 -16.51
CA VAL A 401 24.40 -22.91 -15.44
C VAL A 401 24.06 -24.22 -14.74
N TYR A 402 23.74 -25.26 -15.50
CA TYR A 402 23.46 -26.61 -14.97
C TYR A 402 24.65 -27.14 -14.15
N ASN A 403 25.87 -27.09 -14.70
CA ASN A 403 27.06 -27.56 -14.01
C ASN A 403 27.39 -26.75 -12.74
N ASN A 404 27.25 -25.43 -12.80
CA ASN A 404 27.48 -24.56 -11.64
C ASN A 404 26.59 -24.93 -10.48
N VAL A 405 25.31 -25.24 -10.76
CA VAL A 405 24.38 -25.61 -9.73
C VAL A 405 24.61 -27.06 -9.28
N THR A 406 24.54 -28.03 -10.17
CA THR A 406 24.51 -29.46 -9.81
C THR A 406 25.79 -29.96 -9.13
N ARG A 407 26.95 -29.41 -9.49
CA ARG A 407 28.25 -29.77 -8.86
C ARG A 407 28.43 -29.17 -7.47
N ASN A 408 27.72 -28.10 -7.14
CA ASN A 408 27.84 -27.37 -5.88
C ASN A 408 26.66 -27.61 -4.92
N LEU A 409 25.63 -28.37 -5.33
CA LEU A 409 24.58 -28.83 -4.41
C LEU A 409 25.19 -29.69 -3.30
N SER A 410 24.74 -29.49 -2.07
CA SER A 410 25.24 -30.21 -0.91
C SER A 410 24.09 -30.84 -0.11
N LYS A 411 24.27 -32.10 0.23
CA LYS A 411 23.39 -32.82 1.18
C LYS A 411 23.67 -32.45 2.63
N ALA A 412 24.82 -31.85 2.91
CA ALA A 412 25.22 -31.51 4.27
C ALA A 412 24.63 -30.19 4.76
N ARG A 413 24.05 -29.40 3.87
CA ARG A 413 23.47 -28.07 4.17
C ARG A 413 22.19 -27.84 3.35
N HIS A 414 21.47 -26.78 3.66
CA HIS A 414 20.47 -26.19 2.76
C HIS A 414 21.17 -25.43 1.63
N ASN A 415 20.51 -25.35 0.48
CA ASN A 415 21.06 -24.77 -0.73
C ASN A 415 20.15 -23.61 -1.18
N VAL A 416 20.55 -22.37 -0.93
CA VAL A 416 19.87 -21.19 -1.46
C VAL A 416 20.54 -20.84 -2.79
N VAL A 417 19.84 -21.12 -3.88
CA VAL A 417 20.39 -21.00 -5.23
C VAL A 417 19.96 -19.68 -5.86
N LEU A 418 20.94 -18.87 -6.26
CA LEU A 418 20.72 -17.63 -6.99
C LEU A 418 20.58 -17.89 -8.48
N PHE A 419 19.48 -17.46 -9.05
CA PHE A 419 19.17 -17.34 -10.47
C PHE A 419 18.61 -15.94 -10.78
N HIS A 420 18.44 -15.66 -12.09
CA HIS A 420 17.72 -14.51 -12.59
C HIS A 420 16.66 -14.99 -13.59
N ASP A 421 15.39 -14.71 -13.31
CA ASP A 421 14.25 -15.16 -14.13
C ASP A 421 14.07 -14.37 -15.44
N ILE A 422 14.97 -13.43 -15.67
CA ILE A 422 15.08 -12.62 -16.90
C ILE A 422 16.16 -13.13 -17.87
N LYS A 423 16.68 -14.36 -17.68
CA LYS A 423 17.75 -14.93 -18.49
C LYS A 423 17.33 -16.20 -19.21
N GLN A 424 17.49 -16.23 -20.56
CA GLN A 424 17.16 -17.41 -21.35
C GLN A 424 17.97 -18.65 -20.93
N ILE A 425 19.27 -18.46 -20.60
CA ILE A 425 20.13 -19.59 -20.18
C ILE A 425 19.67 -20.24 -18.87
N THR A 426 18.99 -19.47 -18.00
CA THR A 426 18.34 -19.98 -16.78
C THR A 426 17.12 -20.82 -17.15
N VAL A 427 16.25 -20.28 -18.01
CA VAL A 427 15.06 -21.03 -18.51
C VAL A 427 15.47 -22.36 -19.09
N ASP A 428 16.51 -22.38 -19.94
CA ASP A 428 17.00 -23.57 -20.66
C ASP A 428 17.62 -24.62 -19.70
N ALA A 429 18.21 -24.18 -18.58
CA ALA A 429 18.87 -25.07 -17.62
C ALA A 429 17.92 -25.60 -16.52
N LEU A 430 16.86 -24.84 -16.18
CA LEU A 430 16.10 -25.02 -14.94
C LEU A 430 15.49 -26.43 -14.83
N ARG A 431 14.83 -26.92 -15.89
CA ARG A 431 14.21 -28.25 -15.89
C ARG A 431 15.22 -29.37 -15.64
N ALA A 432 16.40 -29.30 -16.28
CA ALA A 432 17.46 -30.31 -16.09
C ALA A 432 18.03 -30.27 -14.66
N ILE A 433 18.15 -29.07 -14.06
CA ILE A 433 18.59 -28.90 -12.67
C ILE A 433 17.57 -29.52 -11.70
N ILE A 434 16.29 -29.25 -11.91
CA ILE A 434 15.22 -29.79 -11.07
C ILE A 434 15.19 -31.32 -11.18
N LYS A 435 15.28 -31.87 -12.38
CA LYS A 435 15.33 -33.32 -12.62
C LYS A 435 16.51 -33.93 -11.89
N PHE A 436 17.72 -33.40 -12.06
CA PHE A 436 18.92 -33.88 -11.35
C PHE A 436 18.73 -33.86 -9.83
N ALA A 437 18.17 -32.79 -9.29
CA ALA A 437 17.95 -32.66 -7.86
C ALA A 437 16.98 -33.73 -7.34
N LYS A 438 15.86 -33.97 -8.03
CA LYS A 438 14.88 -35.02 -7.68
C LYS A 438 15.52 -36.41 -7.75
N GLU A 439 16.23 -36.74 -8.81
CA GLU A 439 16.92 -38.01 -9.00
C GLU A 439 17.99 -38.27 -7.93
N ASN A 440 18.56 -37.22 -7.38
CA ASN A 440 19.53 -37.29 -6.29
C ASN A 440 18.90 -37.05 -4.90
N ASN A 441 17.58 -37.21 -4.74
CA ASN A 441 16.85 -37.12 -3.47
C ASN A 441 17.07 -35.80 -2.72
N TYR A 442 17.18 -34.66 -3.43
CA TYR A 442 17.03 -33.34 -2.85
C TYR A 442 15.53 -32.99 -2.74
N THR A 443 15.20 -32.19 -1.76
CA THR A 443 13.85 -31.64 -1.59
C THR A 443 13.82 -30.15 -1.89
N PHE A 444 12.67 -29.65 -2.30
CA PHE A 444 12.49 -28.22 -2.59
C PHE A 444 11.54 -27.62 -1.57
N GLU A 445 11.90 -26.45 -1.08
CA GLU A 445 11.03 -25.65 -0.23
C GLU A 445 11.02 -24.21 -0.72
N ILE A 446 9.98 -23.48 -0.33
CA ILE A 446 9.87 -22.05 -0.58
C ILE A 446 10.68 -21.29 0.47
N LEU A 447 11.45 -20.29 0.05
CA LEU A 447 12.18 -19.41 0.97
C LEU A 447 11.22 -18.36 1.51
N ASP A 448 11.00 -18.40 2.82
CA ASP A 448 10.13 -17.50 3.57
C ASP A 448 10.81 -17.03 4.87
N GLU A 449 10.06 -16.33 5.72
CA GLU A 449 10.57 -15.80 7.00
C GLU A 449 10.98 -16.88 8.01
N ASN A 450 10.55 -18.14 7.83
CA ASN A 450 10.89 -19.29 8.67
C ASN A 450 12.07 -20.09 8.11
N SER A 451 12.53 -19.75 6.93
CA SER A 451 13.63 -20.45 6.26
C SER A 451 14.98 -20.05 6.86
N PRO A 452 15.98 -20.93 6.80
CA PRO A 452 17.34 -20.57 7.18
C PRO A 452 17.92 -19.59 6.14
N LEU A 453 18.00 -18.30 6.52
CA LEU A 453 18.47 -17.24 5.64
C LEU A 453 20.01 -17.23 5.60
N ILE A 454 20.56 -17.01 4.42
CA ILE A 454 22.00 -16.89 4.20
C ILE A 454 22.42 -15.43 4.29
N HIS A 455 23.47 -15.18 5.04
CA HIS A 455 24.08 -13.85 5.17
C HIS A 455 25.54 -13.92 4.78
N HIS A 456 25.92 -13.19 3.74
CA HIS A 456 27.34 -13.01 3.40
C HIS A 456 27.99 -12.02 4.37
N ARG A 457 29.32 -12.07 4.47
CA ARG A 457 30.06 -11.05 5.21
C ARG A 457 29.87 -9.69 4.55
N VAL A 458 29.39 -8.73 5.36
CA VAL A 458 29.20 -7.34 4.89
C VAL A 458 30.54 -6.77 4.43
N ASN A 459 30.57 -6.22 3.23
CA ASN A 459 31.71 -5.55 2.65
C ASN A 459 31.40 -4.05 2.51
N ASN A 460 32.27 -3.19 3.10
CA ASN A 460 32.06 -1.73 3.16
C ASN A 460 33.12 -0.95 2.34
#